data_8ca7575e6b9c4d1f8d21aaa9d83fda2b
#
_entry.id   8ca7575e6b9c4d1f8d21aaa9d83fda2b
#
_cell.length_a   1.000
_cell.length_b   1.000
_cell.length_c   1.000
_cell.angle_alpha   90.00
_cell.angle_beta   90.00
_cell.angle_gamma   90.00
#
_symmetry.space_group_name_H-M   'P 1'
#
loop_
_entity.id
_entity.type
_entity.pdbx_description
1 polymer ?
#
loop_
_entity_poly.entity_id
_entity_poly.type
_entity_poly.pdbx_seq_one_letter_code
_entity_poly.pdbx_strand_id
1 'polypeptide(L)'
;TVSTKNATSGSTVTITVKPDDGFKLDELTVIDKNGNELKLTDKGNGKYTFTMPASKVEVNAAFVKEVETSPFGDVSTSVYYYEAVKWAQEKGITGGIGNGLFGPNQPCTRAQIVTFLWRATGSPVVNYAMNMSDVPEGSYYAEAVRWALSEGITTGTTENTFSPDSECTRAQAVAFLFRYAASEAVTLQELVSGFLSLIHISEPTRQA
;
A
#
# COMPACT_ATOMS: atom_id res chain seq x y z
N THR A 1 -18.05 -15.25 -15.68
CA THR A 1 -18.25 -16.52 -16.43
C THR A 1 -19.13 -17.48 -15.65
N VAL A 2 -19.85 -18.37 -16.32
CA VAL A 2 -20.66 -19.45 -15.74
C VAL A 2 -19.98 -20.78 -16.05
N SER A 3 -19.94 -21.70 -15.07
CA SER A 3 -19.22 -22.98 -15.18
C SER A 3 -19.73 -23.90 -16.33
N THR A 4 -20.98 -23.77 -16.72
CA THR A 4 -21.59 -24.51 -17.80
C THR A 4 -22.74 -23.75 -18.45
N LYS A 5 -22.90 -23.90 -19.77
CA LYS A 5 -24.06 -23.36 -20.51
C LYS A 5 -25.29 -24.25 -20.41
N ASN A 6 -25.08 -25.53 -20.10
CA ASN A 6 -26.14 -26.53 -19.96
C ASN A 6 -25.93 -27.26 -18.65
N ALA A 7 -26.94 -27.29 -17.81
CA ALA A 7 -26.92 -27.97 -16.53
C ALA A 7 -28.24 -28.75 -16.33
N THR A 8 -28.14 -29.90 -15.67
CA THR A 8 -29.33 -30.69 -15.32
C THR A 8 -30.01 -30.06 -14.11
N SER A 9 -31.34 -30.18 -14.04
CA SER A 9 -32.13 -29.77 -12.88
C SER A 9 -31.58 -30.41 -11.60
N GLY A 10 -31.46 -29.62 -10.52
CA GLY A 10 -30.92 -30.06 -9.25
C GLY A 10 -29.39 -29.98 -9.14
N SER A 11 -28.65 -29.79 -10.25
CA SER A 11 -27.20 -29.65 -10.18
C SER A 11 -26.78 -28.26 -9.65
N THR A 12 -25.59 -28.21 -9.05
CA THR A 12 -24.98 -26.94 -8.59
C THR A 12 -24.27 -26.29 -9.76
N VAL A 13 -24.61 -25.04 -10.04
CA VAL A 13 -23.95 -24.19 -11.03
C VAL A 13 -23.11 -23.15 -10.32
N THR A 14 -21.89 -22.93 -10.81
CA THR A 14 -20.99 -21.90 -10.27
C THR A 14 -20.89 -20.74 -11.23
N ILE A 15 -21.07 -19.54 -10.72
CA ILE A 15 -20.80 -18.27 -11.39
C ILE A 15 -19.48 -17.75 -10.85
N THR A 16 -18.55 -17.40 -11.74
CA THR A 16 -17.33 -16.68 -11.37
C THR A 16 -17.43 -15.26 -11.90
N VAL A 17 -17.48 -14.33 -10.97
CA VAL A 17 -17.46 -12.88 -11.24
C VAL A 17 -16.02 -12.40 -11.20
N LYS A 18 -15.61 -11.70 -12.22
CA LYS A 18 -14.31 -11.02 -12.29
C LYS A 18 -14.58 -9.62 -12.84
N PRO A 19 -14.71 -8.60 -11.94
CA PRO A 19 -14.79 -7.21 -12.38
C PRO A 19 -13.53 -6.79 -13.13
N ASP A 20 -13.65 -5.82 -14.00
CA ASP A 20 -12.51 -5.11 -14.58
C ASP A 20 -11.84 -4.22 -13.52
N ASP A 21 -10.59 -3.81 -13.77
CA ASP A 21 -9.84 -2.96 -12.85
C ASP A 21 -10.60 -1.64 -12.58
N GLY A 22 -10.72 -1.28 -11.31
CA GLY A 22 -11.47 -0.11 -10.86
C GLY A 22 -12.99 -0.28 -10.81
N PHE A 23 -13.50 -1.51 -11.00
CA PHE A 23 -14.92 -1.83 -10.82
C PHE A 23 -15.12 -2.91 -9.76
N LYS A 24 -16.25 -2.86 -9.08
CA LYS A 24 -16.70 -3.92 -8.17
C LYS A 24 -18.09 -4.41 -8.57
N LEU A 25 -18.40 -5.64 -8.18
CA LEU A 25 -19.74 -6.17 -8.33
C LEU A 25 -20.70 -5.35 -7.45
N ASP A 26 -21.76 -4.85 -8.04
CA ASP A 26 -22.85 -4.16 -7.34
C ASP A 26 -23.98 -5.14 -7.06
N GLU A 27 -24.46 -5.81 -8.10
CA GLU A 27 -25.55 -6.75 -8.00
C GLU A 27 -25.29 -8.00 -8.86
N LEU A 28 -25.68 -9.16 -8.35
CA LEU A 28 -25.69 -10.43 -9.07
C LEU A 28 -27.00 -11.12 -8.83
N THR A 29 -27.79 -11.29 -9.86
CA THR A 29 -29.09 -11.98 -9.80
C THR A 29 -29.14 -13.14 -10.78
N VAL A 30 -29.86 -14.20 -10.40
CA VAL A 30 -30.21 -15.33 -11.28
C VAL A 30 -31.71 -15.51 -11.22
N ILE A 31 -32.37 -15.39 -12.36
CA ILE A 31 -33.83 -15.48 -12.47
C ILE A 31 -34.24 -16.70 -13.31
N ASP A 32 -35.31 -17.35 -12.91
CA ASP A 32 -35.92 -18.44 -13.68
C ASP A 32 -36.81 -17.90 -14.83
N LYS A 33 -37.37 -18.79 -15.65
CA LYS A 33 -38.24 -18.42 -16.76
C LYS A 33 -39.52 -17.69 -16.38
N ASN A 34 -39.92 -17.74 -15.08
CA ASN A 34 -41.11 -17.09 -14.55
C ASN A 34 -40.77 -15.75 -13.87
N GLY A 35 -39.50 -15.33 -13.89
CA GLY A 35 -39.03 -14.12 -13.24
C GLY A 35 -38.75 -14.27 -11.74
N ASN A 36 -38.75 -15.49 -11.19
CA ASN A 36 -38.40 -15.71 -9.79
C ASN A 36 -36.88 -15.69 -9.60
N GLU A 37 -36.40 -14.94 -8.61
CA GLU A 37 -34.99 -14.90 -8.26
C GLU A 37 -34.58 -16.18 -7.51
N LEU A 38 -33.43 -16.75 -7.90
CA LEU A 38 -32.86 -17.93 -7.28
C LEU A 38 -31.87 -17.53 -6.17
N LYS A 39 -31.89 -18.27 -5.08
CA LYS A 39 -30.97 -18.04 -3.96
C LYS A 39 -29.52 -18.33 -4.39
N LEU A 40 -28.66 -17.34 -4.29
CA LEU A 40 -27.23 -17.45 -4.47
C LEU A 40 -26.53 -17.75 -3.14
N THR A 41 -25.50 -18.57 -3.20
CA THR A 41 -24.58 -18.80 -2.08
C THR A 41 -23.22 -18.27 -2.46
N ASP A 42 -22.74 -17.26 -1.71
CA ASP A 42 -21.38 -16.74 -1.88
C ASP A 42 -20.36 -17.76 -1.35
N LYS A 43 -19.34 -18.07 -2.14
CA LYS A 43 -18.23 -18.98 -1.82
C LYS A 43 -16.90 -18.25 -1.64
N GLY A 44 -16.94 -16.91 -1.67
CA GLY A 44 -15.75 -16.07 -1.63
C GLY A 44 -15.00 -16.02 -2.97
N ASN A 45 -14.04 -15.11 -3.06
CA ASN A 45 -13.20 -14.91 -4.24
C ASN A 45 -13.99 -14.73 -5.55
N GLY A 46 -15.13 -14.02 -5.48
CA GLY A 46 -15.99 -13.77 -6.64
C GLY A 46 -16.73 -15.00 -7.17
N LYS A 47 -16.84 -16.08 -6.38
CA LYS A 47 -17.57 -17.30 -6.74
C LYS A 47 -18.90 -17.37 -6.03
N TYR A 48 -19.95 -17.61 -6.81
CA TYR A 48 -21.33 -17.77 -6.34
C TYR A 48 -21.90 -19.06 -6.88
N THR A 49 -22.72 -19.74 -6.10
CA THR A 49 -23.36 -20.98 -6.54
C THR A 49 -24.86 -20.90 -6.35
N PHE A 50 -25.59 -21.59 -7.25
CA PHE A 50 -27.03 -21.81 -7.15
C PHE A 50 -27.40 -23.22 -7.60
N THR A 51 -28.59 -23.68 -7.24
CA THR A 51 -29.15 -24.96 -7.71
C THR A 51 -29.94 -24.72 -8.99
N MET A 52 -29.64 -25.47 -10.05
CA MET A 52 -30.29 -25.32 -11.33
C MET A 52 -31.78 -25.78 -11.25
N PRO A 53 -32.75 -24.93 -11.57
CA PRO A 53 -34.16 -25.30 -11.63
C PRO A 53 -34.45 -26.19 -12.88
N ALA A 54 -35.65 -26.73 -12.97
CA ALA A 54 -36.10 -27.43 -14.17
C ALA A 54 -36.51 -26.51 -15.33
N SER A 55 -35.84 -25.34 -15.42
CA SER A 55 -36.13 -24.33 -16.43
C SER A 55 -34.86 -23.55 -16.81
N LYS A 56 -34.93 -22.83 -17.93
CA LYS A 56 -33.90 -21.85 -18.28
C LYS A 56 -33.76 -20.82 -17.19
N VAL A 57 -32.54 -20.36 -16.96
CA VAL A 57 -32.21 -19.24 -16.07
C VAL A 57 -31.48 -18.14 -16.84
N GLU A 58 -31.58 -16.95 -16.33
CA GLU A 58 -30.84 -15.78 -16.80
C GLU A 58 -29.98 -15.27 -15.65
N VAL A 59 -28.71 -14.98 -15.95
CA VAL A 59 -27.74 -14.46 -14.98
C VAL A 59 -27.45 -13.01 -15.31
N ASN A 60 -27.75 -12.10 -14.40
CA ASN A 60 -27.51 -10.67 -14.55
C ASN A 60 -26.47 -10.23 -13.52
N ALA A 61 -25.50 -9.44 -13.94
CA ALA A 61 -24.50 -8.85 -13.09
C ALA A 61 -24.35 -7.36 -13.42
N ALA A 62 -24.49 -6.52 -12.41
CA ALA A 62 -24.21 -5.10 -12.49
C ALA A 62 -22.87 -4.79 -11.81
N PHE A 63 -22.13 -3.87 -12.40
CA PHE A 63 -20.83 -3.42 -11.87
C PHE A 63 -20.87 -1.91 -11.70
N VAL A 64 -20.30 -1.44 -10.59
CA VAL A 64 -20.12 -0.01 -10.33
C VAL A 64 -18.64 0.31 -10.27
N LYS A 65 -18.31 1.53 -10.65
CA LYS A 65 -16.93 2.01 -10.47
C LYS A 65 -16.61 2.06 -8.99
N GLU A 66 -15.48 1.47 -8.62
CA GLU A 66 -14.99 1.55 -7.25
C GLU A 66 -14.57 2.99 -6.95
N VAL A 67 -15.18 3.60 -5.93
CA VAL A 67 -14.79 4.94 -5.48
C VAL A 67 -13.58 4.76 -4.57
N GLU A 68 -12.41 5.08 -5.10
CA GLU A 68 -11.20 5.12 -4.29
C GLU A 68 -11.30 6.24 -3.26
N THR A 69 -11.09 5.89 -2.00
CA THR A 69 -11.00 6.85 -0.90
C THR A 69 -9.56 6.93 -0.43
N SER A 70 -9.09 8.15 -0.22
CA SER A 70 -7.76 8.35 0.32
C SER A 70 -7.67 7.87 1.77
N PRO A 71 -6.57 7.21 2.17
CA PRO A 71 -6.34 6.84 3.56
C PRO A 71 -6.08 8.05 4.47
N PHE A 72 -5.81 9.23 3.89
CA PHE A 72 -5.53 10.47 4.61
C PHE A 72 -6.39 11.62 4.10
N GLY A 73 -6.93 12.41 5.03
CA GLY A 73 -7.86 13.49 4.72
C GLY A 73 -7.28 14.66 3.92
N ASP A 74 -5.96 14.82 3.92
CA ASP A 74 -5.22 15.88 3.22
C ASP A 74 -4.57 15.40 1.90
N VAL A 75 -4.88 14.17 1.47
CA VAL A 75 -4.38 13.59 0.21
C VAL A 75 -5.56 13.30 -0.71
N SER A 76 -5.72 14.10 -1.77
CA SER A 76 -6.73 13.85 -2.80
C SER A 76 -6.34 12.66 -3.69
N THR A 77 -7.34 11.89 -4.14
CA THR A 77 -7.12 10.79 -5.11
C THR A 77 -6.64 11.26 -6.49
N SER A 78 -6.71 12.56 -6.77
CA SER A 78 -6.29 13.14 -8.05
C SER A 78 -4.85 13.66 -8.08
N VAL A 79 -4.13 13.65 -6.95
CA VAL A 79 -2.75 14.14 -6.91
C VAL A 79 -1.77 13.08 -7.39
N TYR A 80 -0.65 13.50 -7.98
CA TYR A 80 0.33 12.58 -8.59
C TYR A 80 0.97 11.60 -7.62
N TYR A 81 1.01 11.93 -6.34
CA TYR A 81 1.60 11.09 -5.28
C TYR A 81 0.56 10.20 -4.55
N TYR A 82 -0.71 10.23 -4.95
CA TYR A 82 -1.77 9.47 -4.28
C TYR A 82 -1.45 7.97 -4.18
N GLU A 83 -1.12 7.34 -5.30
CA GLU A 83 -0.82 5.90 -5.34
C GLU A 83 0.40 5.53 -4.48
N ALA A 84 1.41 6.38 -4.44
CA ALA A 84 2.58 6.18 -3.61
C ALA A 84 2.24 6.24 -2.11
N VAL A 85 1.41 7.21 -1.72
CA VAL A 85 0.95 7.37 -0.32
C VAL A 85 0.05 6.20 0.09
N LYS A 86 -0.89 5.80 -0.77
CA LYS A 86 -1.76 4.64 -0.55
C LYS A 86 -0.93 3.36 -0.37
N TRP A 87 -0.01 3.08 -1.28
CA TRP A 87 0.90 1.96 -1.20
C TRP A 87 1.73 1.96 0.10
N ALA A 88 2.30 3.09 0.46
CA ALA A 88 3.12 3.20 1.67
C ALA A 88 2.30 2.98 2.95
N GLN A 89 1.05 3.43 2.98
CA GLN A 89 0.13 3.17 4.08
C GLN A 89 -0.27 1.69 4.14
N GLU A 90 -0.64 1.08 3.01
CA GLU A 90 -1.00 -0.35 2.92
C GLU A 90 0.15 -1.27 3.31
N LYS A 91 1.40 -0.89 3.02
CA LYS A 91 2.62 -1.60 3.42
C LYS A 91 3.06 -1.31 4.85
N GLY A 92 2.36 -0.45 5.58
CA GLY A 92 2.73 -0.05 6.93
C GLY A 92 3.99 0.81 7.02
N ILE A 93 4.47 1.35 5.89
CA ILE A 93 5.66 2.21 5.83
C ILE A 93 5.38 3.54 6.51
N THR A 94 4.19 4.09 6.28
CA THR A 94 3.75 5.34 6.93
C THR A 94 2.41 5.18 7.63
N GLY A 95 2.23 5.87 8.75
CA GLY A 95 0.95 6.08 9.42
C GLY A 95 0.52 7.56 9.34
N GLY A 96 1.19 8.36 8.50
CA GLY A 96 0.99 9.81 8.45
C GLY A 96 1.62 10.56 9.62
N ILE A 97 1.15 11.78 9.84
CA ILE A 97 1.61 12.66 10.92
C ILE A 97 0.64 12.73 12.11
N GLY A 98 -0.38 11.85 12.10
CA GLY A 98 -1.45 11.82 13.11
C GLY A 98 -2.74 12.46 12.61
N ASN A 99 -3.82 12.28 13.39
CA ASN A 99 -5.16 12.83 13.11
C ASN A 99 -5.72 12.49 11.70
N GLY A 100 -5.30 11.37 11.10
CA GLY A 100 -5.71 10.98 9.76
C GLY A 100 -5.11 11.86 8.64
N LEU A 101 -3.97 12.52 8.90
CA LEU A 101 -3.26 13.39 7.96
C LEU A 101 -1.91 12.79 7.57
N PHE A 102 -1.50 13.00 6.32
CA PHE A 102 -0.21 12.61 5.78
C PHE A 102 0.86 13.70 5.88
N GLY A 103 0.45 14.97 5.73
CA GLY A 103 1.33 16.14 5.72
C GLY A 103 2.15 16.29 4.43
N PRO A 104 1.55 16.24 3.22
CA PRO A 104 2.29 16.12 1.96
C PRO A 104 3.22 17.29 1.66
N ASN A 105 2.96 18.44 2.26
CA ASN A 105 3.76 19.67 2.06
C ASN A 105 4.74 19.95 3.21
N GLN A 106 4.84 19.04 4.18
CA GLN A 106 5.77 19.19 5.28
C GLN A 106 7.11 18.52 4.95
N PRO A 107 8.24 19.11 5.32
CA PRO A 107 9.53 18.46 5.18
C PRO A 107 9.58 17.22 6.09
N CYS A 108 10.18 16.16 5.60
CA CYS A 108 10.43 14.98 6.42
C CYS A 108 11.62 15.24 7.37
N THR A 109 11.51 14.71 8.59
CA THR A 109 12.66 14.68 9.49
C THR A 109 13.60 13.51 9.15
N ARG A 110 14.82 13.55 9.66
CA ARG A 110 15.78 12.45 9.51
C ARG A 110 15.26 11.16 10.11
N ALA A 111 14.60 11.23 11.27
CA ALA A 111 13.95 10.07 11.90
C ALA A 111 12.86 9.46 11.02
N GLN A 112 12.04 10.30 10.38
CA GLN A 112 10.98 9.81 9.48
C GLN A 112 11.56 9.08 8.26
N ILE A 113 12.57 9.63 7.61
CA ILE A 113 13.19 9.00 6.42
C ILE A 113 13.79 7.64 6.79
N VAL A 114 14.56 7.55 7.86
CA VAL A 114 15.16 6.29 8.30
C VAL A 114 14.09 5.27 8.71
N THR A 115 13.01 5.73 9.36
CA THR A 115 11.88 4.87 9.73
C THR A 115 11.14 4.34 8.50
N PHE A 116 10.96 5.14 7.45
CA PHE A 116 10.37 4.67 6.20
C PHE A 116 11.22 3.59 5.55
N LEU A 117 12.53 3.76 5.48
CA LEU A 117 13.45 2.75 4.97
C LEU A 117 13.36 1.45 5.78
N TRP A 118 13.48 1.54 7.09
CA TRP A 118 13.40 0.40 7.99
C TRP A 118 12.08 -0.39 7.85
N ARG A 119 10.95 0.32 7.79
CA ARG A 119 9.63 -0.32 7.58
C ARG A 119 9.50 -0.94 6.20
N ALA A 120 10.03 -0.30 5.17
CA ALA A 120 10.03 -0.84 3.80
C ALA A 120 10.81 -2.15 3.69
N THR A 121 11.79 -2.38 4.58
CA THR A 121 12.56 -3.63 4.66
C THR A 121 11.95 -4.69 5.57
N GLY A 122 10.75 -4.45 6.10
CA GLY A 122 10.05 -5.38 6.98
C GLY A 122 10.39 -5.19 8.46
N SER A 123 10.94 -4.05 8.84
CA SER A 123 11.22 -3.69 10.24
C SER A 123 12.18 -4.68 10.96
N PRO A 124 13.36 -4.98 10.40
CA PRO A 124 14.28 -5.94 11.00
C PRO A 124 14.74 -5.48 12.39
N VAL A 125 14.76 -6.42 13.34
CA VAL A 125 15.30 -6.18 14.67
C VAL A 125 16.77 -6.58 14.69
N VAL A 126 17.63 -5.66 15.10
CA VAL A 126 19.06 -5.86 15.14
C VAL A 126 19.63 -5.72 16.56
N ASN A 127 20.65 -6.52 16.88
CA ASN A 127 21.36 -6.39 18.14
C ASN A 127 22.62 -5.53 17.91
N TYR A 128 22.45 -4.22 18.09
CA TYR A 128 23.51 -3.24 17.89
C TYR A 128 23.58 -2.26 19.06
N ALA A 129 24.76 -2.06 19.62
CA ALA A 129 24.97 -1.11 20.71
C ALA A 129 24.95 0.33 20.17
N MET A 130 23.81 0.99 20.31
CA MET A 130 23.63 2.35 19.86
C MET A 130 24.07 3.35 20.95
N ASN A 131 24.96 4.26 20.59
CA ASN A 131 25.43 5.32 21.46
C ASN A 131 25.01 6.71 20.94
N MET A 132 23.69 6.90 20.76
CA MET A 132 23.12 8.16 20.29
C MET A 132 22.34 8.82 21.45
N SER A 133 22.89 9.89 22.00
CA SER A 133 22.34 10.57 23.18
C SER A 133 20.99 11.24 22.95
N ASP A 134 20.66 11.51 21.68
CA ASP A 134 19.43 12.18 21.23
C ASP A 134 18.39 11.20 20.65
N VAL A 135 18.59 9.88 20.84
CA VAL A 135 17.65 8.84 20.42
C VAL A 135 17.15 8.08 21.65
N PRO A 136 16.04 8.51 22.28
CA PRO A 136 15.45 7.81 23.41
C PRO A 136 14.96 6.41 23.02
N GLU A 137 15.23 5.39 23.84
CA GLU A 137 14.84 3.99 23.60
C GLU A 137 13.34 3.78 23.35
N GLY A 138 12.47 4.59 23.92
CA GLY A 138 11.01 4.51 23.70
C GLY A 138 10.49 5.29 22.49
N SER A 139 11.34 5.91 21.70
CA SER A 139 10.91 6.66 20.51
C SER A 139 10.50 5.72 19.37
N TYR A 140 9.56 6.15 18.52
CA TYR A 140 9.07 5.37 17.38
C TYR A 140 10.17 5.06 16.35
N TYR A 141 11.25 5.80 16.40
CA TYR A 141 12.38 5.68 15.47
C TYR A 141 13.62 4.99 16.08
N ALA A 142 13.60 4.60 17.35
CA ALA A 142 14.78 4.07 18.02
C ALA A 142 15.32 2.83 17.31
N GLU A 143 14.46 1.85 17.00
CA GLU A 143 14.85 0.62 16.29
C GLU A 143 15.27 0.89 14.85
N ALA A 144 14.62 1.84 14.18
CA ALA A 144 15.01 2.22 12.82
C ALA A 144 16.39 2.87 12.78
N VAL A 145 16.72 3.73 13.76
CA VAL A 145 18.06 4.33 13.87
C VAL A 145 19.10 3.29 14.23
N ARG A 146 18.80 2.38 15.16
CA ARG A 146 19.67 1.26 15.54
C ARG A 146 20.02 0.39 14.33
N TRP A 147 19.03 0.00 13.54
CA TRP A 147 19.20 -0.72 12.30
C TRP A 147 20.03 0.06 11.27
N ALA A 148 19.71 1.33 11.06
CA ALA A 148 20.42 2.14 10.07
C ALA A 148 21.91 2.36 10.43
N LEU A 149 22.25 2.36 11.72
CA LEU A 149 23.63 2.39 12.19
C LEU A 149 24.33 1.04 11.97
N SER A 150 23.64 -0.09 12.27
CA SER A 150 24.22 -1.44 12.06
C SER A 150 24.49 -1.74 10.59
N GLU A 151 23.63 -1.27 9.68
CA GLU A 151 23.78 -1.45 8.22
C GLU A 151 24.67 -0.37 7.57
N GLY A 152 25.22 0.57 8.34
CA GLY A 152 26.06 1.63 7.80
C GLY A 152 25.33 2.65 6.92
N ILE A 153 23.99 2.67 6.99
CA ILE A 153 23.14 3.63 6.27
C ILE A 153 23.36 5.05 6.81
N THR A 154 23.61 5.14 8.11
CA THR A 154 24.00 6.38 8.78
C THR A 154 25.11 6.17 9.78
N THR A 155 25.85 7.22 10.05
CA THR A 155 26.85 7.29 11.16
C THR A 155 26.48 8.37 12.18
N GLY A 156 25.26 8.93 12.06
CA GLY A 156 24.86 10.11 12.85
C GLY A 156 25.19 11.42 12.16
N THR A 157 24.95 12.51 12.87
CA THR A 157 25.41 13.87 12.52
C THR A 157 26.71 14.23 13.24
N THR A 158 26.92 13.60 14.38
CA THR A 158 28.19 13.56 15.11
C THR A 158 28.44 12.12 15.57
N GLU A 159 29.51 11.87 16.30
CA GLU A 159 29.85 10.56 16.85
C GLU A 159 28.75 9.97 17.76
N ASN A 160 27.99 10.83 18.45
CA ASN A 160 26.98 10.43 19.44
C ASN A 160 25.66 11.17 19.32
N THR A 161 25.34 11.75 18.16
CA THR A 161 24.04 12.34 17.86
C THR A 161 23.55 11.94 16.47
N PHE A 162 22.26 11.65 16.36
CA PHE A 162 21.58 11.34 15.10
C PHE A 162 20.84 12.55 14.52
N SER A 163 20.41 13.49 15.37
CA SER A 163 19.56 14.65 15.05
C SER A 163 18.19 14.25 14.46
N PRO A 164 17.37 13.47 15.22
CA PRO A 164 16.15 12.85 14.68
C PRO A 164 15.14 13.86 14.15
N ASP A 165 14.99 15.00 14.82
CA ASP A 165 13.99 16.03 14.50
C ASP A 165 14.46 17.05 13.45
N SER A 166 15.71 16.97 13.02
CA SER A 166 16.22 17.84 11.97
C SER A 166 15.60 17.49 10.63
N GLU A 167 15.28 18.50 9.82
CA GLU A 167 14.84 18.29 8.44
C GLU A 167 15.87 17.50 7.64
N CYS A 168 15.39 16.51 6.91
CA CYS A 168 16.22 15.71 6.02
C CYS A 168 16.34 16.40 4.67
N THR A 169 17.54 16.84 4.31
CA THR A 169 17.76 17.40 2.97
C THR A 169 17.65 16.31 1.89
N ARG A 170 17.36 16.72 0.65
CA ARG A 170 17.34 15.80 -0.51
C ARG A 170 18.64 15.01 -0.64
N ALA A 171 19.79 15.67 -0.41
CA ALA A 171 21.10 15.03 -0.46
C ALA A 171 21.24 13.94 0.62
N GLN A 172 20.79 14.20 1.83
CA GLN A 172 20.81 13.23 2.93
C GLN A 172 19.86 12.05 2.64
N ALA A 173 18.65 12.31 2.15
CA ALA A 173 17.70 11.25 1.79
C ALA A 173 18.27 10.32 0.71
N VAL A 174 18.84 10.88 -0.36
CA VAL A 174 19.49 10.10 -1.43
C VAL A 174 20.73 9.35 -0.92
N ALA A 175 21.49 9.93 0.01
CA ALA A 175 22.62 9.24 0.63
C ALA A 175 22.20 8.02 1.46
N PHE A 176 21.10 8.12 2.20
CA PHE A 176 20.52 6.97 2.93
C PHE A 176 20.04 5.88 1.96
N LEU A 177 19.32 6.25 0.92
CA LEU A 177 18.87 5.32 -0.14
C LEU A 177 20.03 4.60 -0.81
N PHE A 178 21.08 5.35 -1.20
CA PHE A 178 22.26 4.78 -1.85
C PHE A 178 22.98 3.78 -0.94
N ARG A 179 23.21 4.13 0.33
CA ARG A 179 23.90 3.26 1.28
C ARG A 179 23.09 1.99 1.56
N TYR A 180 21.77 2.13 1.70
CA TYR A 180 20.87 0.98 1.84
C TYR A 180 20.94 0.06 0.61
N ALA A 181 20.83 0.61 -0.60
CA ALA A 181 20.92 -0.18 -1.81
C ALA A 181 22.29 -0.85 -2.01
N ALA A 182 23.37 -0.23 -1.54
CA ALA A 182 24.71 -0.79 -1.59
C ALA A 182 24.91 -1.94 -0.57
N SER A 183 24.19 -1.92 0.58
CA SER A 183 24.26 -2.99 1.57
C SER A 183 23.49 -4.25 1.15
N GLU A 184 22.36 -4.12 0.44
CA GLU A 184 21.42 -5.21 0.17
C GLU A 184 21.46 -5.75 -1.26
N ALA A 185 22.21 -5.21 -2.20
CA ALA A 185 22.15 -5.56 -3.64
C ALA A 185 20.72 -5.49 -4.24
N VAL A 186 19.85 -4.63 -3.67
CA VAL A 186 18.46 -4.47 -4.09
C VAL A 186 18.39 -3.67 -5.39
N THR A 187 17.53 -4.09 -6.31
CA THR A 187 17.26 -3.35 -7.55
C THR A 187 16.66 -1.97 -7.20
N LEU A 188 17.47 -0.95 -7.35
CA LEU A 188 17.18 0.46 -7.05
C LEU A 188 15.85 0.99 -7.62
N GLN A 189 15.31 0.35 -8.63
CA GLN A 189 14.19 0.88 -9.40
C GLN A 189 12.84 0.86 -8.66
N GLU A 190 12.60 -0.15 -7.84
CA GLU A 190 11.35 -0.27 -7.06
C GLU A 190 11.34 0.61 -5.81
N LEU A 191 12.49 0.77 -5.16
CA LEU A 191 12.63 1.62 -3.98
C LEU A 191 12.61 3.12 -4.30
N VAL A 192 13.30 3.52 -5.38
CA VAL A 192 13.46 4.94 -5.72
C VAL A 192 12.15 5.56 -6.20
N SER A 193 11.33 4.87 -6.99
CA SER A 193 10.07 5.44 -7.49
C SER A 193 9.06 5.72 -6.38
N GLY A 194 8.88 4.78 -5.45
CA GLY A 194 7.98 4.95 -4.30
C GLY A 194 8.50 5.99 -3.29
N PHE A 195 9.79 5.96 -3.01
CA PHE A 195 10.40 6.80 -1.97
C PHE A 195 10.51 8.29 -2.37
N LEU A 196 10.87 8.56 -3.61
CA LEU A 196 10.96 9.94 -4.13
C LEU A 196 9.59 10.63 -4.14
N SER A 197 8.52 9.88 -4.38
CA SER A 197 7.16 10.39 -4.27
C SER A 197 6.78 10.73 -2.83
N LEU A 198 7.21 9.90 -1.85
CA LEU A 198 6.92 10.10 -0.43
C LEU A 198 7.59 11.35 0.17
N ILE A 199 8.82 11.66 -0.24
CA ILE A 199 9.58 12.80 0.31
C ILE A 199 9.42 14.09 -0.51
N HIS A 200 8.44 14.12 -1.42
CA HIS A 200 8.10 15.31 -2.21
C HIS A 200 9.27 15.89 -3.03
N ILE A 201 10.10 15.04 -3.59
CA ILE A 201 11.11 15.47 -4.55
C ILE A 201 10.39 15.70 -5.89
N SER A 202 9.83 16.90 -6.07
CA SER A 202 9.32 17.32 -7.37
C SER A 202 10.48 17.31 -8.37
N GLU A 203 10.39 16.50 -9.41
CA GLU A 203 11.27 16.68 -10.56
C GLU A 203 11.08 18.09 -11.10
N PRO A 204 12.17 18.82 -11.40
CA PRO A 204 12.03 20.08 -12.09
C PRO A 204 11.35 19.77 -13.43
N THR A 205 10.16 20.32 -13.64
CA THR A 205 9.47 20.31 -14.93
C THR A 205 10.47 20.85 -15.98
N ARG A 206 10.98 19.99 -16.84
CA ARG A 206 11.62 20.43 -18.06
C ARG A 206 10.53 21.11 -18.89
N GLN A 207 10.45 22.44 -18.79
CA GLN A 207 9.80 23.22 -19.82
C GLN A 207 10.67 23.08 -21.07
N ALA A 208 10.07 22.50 -22.10
CA ALA A 208 10.58 22.51 -23.45
C ALA A 208 10.43 23.92 -24.08
#